data_90325f9126f95cdf3f27ab2ccb1995fb
#
_entry.id   90325f9126f95cdf3f27ab2ccb1995fb
#
_cell.length_a   1.000
_cell.length_b   1.000
_cell.length_c   1.000
_cell.angle_alpha   90.00
_cell.angle_beta   90.00
_cell.angle_gamma   90.00
#
_symmetry.space_group_name_H-M   'P 1'
#
loop_
_entity.id
_entity.type
_entity.pdbx_description
1 polymer ?
#
loop_
_entity_poly.entity_id
_entity_poly.type
_entity_poly.pdbx_seq_one_letter_code
_entity_poly.pdbx_strand_id
1 'polypeptide(L)'
;VSIGESYHRSTAGQAWDAIVIGSGIGGLTTAAFLARAGQRVLVLEKHSTAGGATQTFRRAGYEWDAGLHYMGDVHRSTSGLRRIFDHISGGKLEWAPMPDVYNRVFIGEREYEYRSGVQRFKDRMKEYFPHESGAIDRYVDMVHTANRAARPYLAHRSLPHAVGDTLYDDLAAPFRSYADRTVTEVLTDLTDDAELRAVLSGHYGDYSLAPGRASFGMHAMLIRHYIDGANFPVGGSARLAETATDVITGAGGTVLISAEAERVILDDSGSARGVLMADGKSFLAPLVISDAGALNTMTRLLPDRTPEATRLVDSLRAVGPSQTYVMLNIGIQESGDRLDLDPANIWAHAGPDIDGDIAAFEADPEHRAMPTYFITFPSVKDPSWESRYPGRTTIDIAGLTSWSLFEPYADSAWMRRGADYERLKNRLTEELLGQVFRFCPQLEGRIDHTELATPLSFNHFLGREKGDFMSLAHTPQRFALRDLGAHTHVPGLLLTGQDVASAGVSGAIMGGVVAASAALERDALEDLVTG
;
A
#
# COMPACT_ATOMS: atom_id res chain seq x y z
N VAL A 1 -17.21 -10.63 10.62
CA VAL A 1 -16.90 -12.05 10.31
C VAL A 1 -15.44 -12.09 9.94
N SER A 2 -14.66 -13.03 10.54
CA SER A 2 -13.23 -13.17 10.19
C SER A 2 -13.11 -13.85 8.82
N ILE A 3 -12.20 -13.37 7.98
CA ILE A 3 -11.86 -13.96 6.69
C ILE A 3 -10.78 -15.01 6.94
N GLY A 4 -10.99 -16.25 6.47
CA GLY A 4 -10.10 -17.38 6.68
C GLY A 4 -10.57 -18.36 7.73
N GLU A 5 -9.93 -19.53 7.79
CA GLU A 5 -10.19 -20.62 8.73
C GLU A 5 -9.28 -20.52 9.96
N SER A 6 -9.83 -20.72 11.15
CA SER A 6 -9.02 -20.68 12.39
C SER A 6 -8.00 -21.82 12.42
N TYR A 7 -6.72 -21.50 12.55
CA TYR A 7 -5.62 -22.46 12.68
C TYR A 7 -5.86 -23.50 13.79
N HIS A 8 -6.34 -23.08 14.96
CA HIS A 8 -6.58 -23.96 16.11
C HIS A 8 -7.71 -24.97 15.90
N ARG A 9 -8.57 -24.75 14.92
CA ARG A 9 -9.69 -25.64 14.55
C ARG A 9 -9.48 -26.36 13.23
N SER A 10 -8.41 -26.00 12.52
CA SER A 10 -8.15 -26.54 11.19
C SER A 10 -7.69 -27.99 11.25
N THR A 11 -8.16 -28.75 10.28
CA THR A 11 -7.70 -30.11 9.96
C THR A 11 -6.81 -30.13 8.72
N ALA A 12 -6.23 -28.97 8.33
CA ALA A 12 -5.38 -28.85 7.16
C ALA A 12 -4.24 -29.86 7.18
N GLY A 13 -4.01 -30.52 6.05
CA GLY A 13 -2.93 -31.47 5.87
C GLY A 13 -1.55 -30.83 6.02
N GLN A 14 -0.52 -31.63 6.22
CA GLN A 14 0.85 -31.11 6.42
C GLN A 14 1.61 -30.82 5.12
N ALA A 15 1.20 -31.39 3.98
CA ALA A 15 1.91 -31.26 2.70
C ALA A 15 1.11 -30.45 1.67
N TRP A 16 1.79 -29.47 1.06
CA TRP A 16 1.26 -28.50 0.11
C TRP A 16 2.20 -28.34 -1.09
N ASP A 17 1.70 -27.78 -2.19
CA ASP A 17 2.54 -27.45 -3.34
C ASP A 17 3.27 -26.12 -3.09
N ALA A 18 2.60 -25.17 -2.43
CA ALA A 18 3.18 -23.90 -2.01
C ALA A 18 2.60 -23.44 -0.67
N ILE A 19 3.42 -22.73 0.13
CA ILE A 19 3.01 -22.04 1.35
C ILE A 19 3.28 -20.55 1.18
N VAL A 20 2.27 -19.71 1.47
CA VAL A 20 2.39 -18.25 1.50
C VAL A 20 2.34 -17.78 2.95
N ILE A 21 3.37 -17.07 3.40
CA ILE A 21 3.45 -16.47 4.74
C ILE A 21 2.97 -15.02 4.64
N GLY A 22 1.83 -14.74 5.27
CA GLY A 22 1.13 -13.45 5.20
C GLY A 22 -0.02 -13.46 4.19
N SER A 23 -1.13 -12.88 4.61
CA SER A 23 -2.35 -12.73 3.80
C SER A 23 -2.59 -11.27 3.38
N GLY A 24 -1.54 -10.47 3.29
CA GLY A 24 -1.62 -9.19 2.60
C GLY A 24 -2.10 -9.38 1.17
N ILE A 25 -2.57 -8.33 0.51
CA ILE A 25 -3.12 -8.47 -0.83
C ILE A 25 -2.09 -8.98 -1.85
N GLY A 26 -0.79 -8.78 -1.60
CA GLY A 26 0.29 -9.38 -2.40
C GLY A 26 0.33 -10.89 -2.26
N GLY A 27 0.33 -11.40 -1.02
CA GLY A 27 0.30 -12.83 -0.72
C GLY A 27 -0.97 -13.50 -1.23
N LEU A 28 -2.15 -12.89 -1.02
CA LEU A 28 -3.42 -13.41 -1.54
C LEU A 28 -3.45 -13.42 -3.08
N THR A 29 -2.87 -12.41 -3.73
CA THR A 29 -2.74 -12.39 -5.20
C THR A 29 -1.88 -13.55 -5.68
N THR A 30 -0.68 -13.73 -5.11
CA THR A 30 0.19 -14.86 -5.45
C THR A 30 -0.55 -16.19 -5.25
N ALA A 31 -1.17 -16.38 -4.08
CA ALA A 31 -1.90 -17.60 -3.76
C ALA A 31 -3.06 -17.88 -4.73
N ALA A 32 -3.82 -16.85 -5.14
CA ALA A 32 -4.92 -17.00 -6.08
C ALA A 32 -4.45 -17.39 -7.48
N PHE A 33 -3.35 -16.80 -7.98
CA PHE A 33 -2.75 -17.20 -9.26
C PHE A 33 -2.27 -18.65 -9.24
N LEU A 34 -1.55 -19.06 -8.19
CA LEU A 34 -1.08 -20.43 -8.02
C LEU A 34 -2.23 -21.45 -7.90
N ALA A 35 -3.25 -21.11 -7.12
CA ALA A 35 -4.43 -21.96 -6.95
C ALA A 35 -5.18 -22.15 -8.28
N ARG A 36 -5.35 -21.08 -9.08
CA ARG A 36 -5.92 -21.18 -10.43
C ARG A 36 -5.05 -21.96 -11.41
N ALA A 37 -3.74 -21.99 -11.19
CA ALA A 37 -2.81 -22.85 -11.94
C ALA A 37 -2.85 -24.32 -11.48
N GLY A 38 -3.74 -24.69 -10.55
CA GLY A 38 -3.95 -26.05 -10.07
C GLY A 38 -3.07 -26.46 -8.91
N GLN A 39 -2.34 -25.54 -8.28
CA GLN A 39 -1.53 -25.82 -7.10
C GLN A 39 -2.38 -25.79 -5.81
N ARG A 40 -2.09 -26.68 -4.88
CA ARG A 40 -2.64 -26.66 -3.52
C ARG A 40 -1.84 -25.69 -2.67
N VAL A 41 -2.42 -24.52 -2.38
CA VAL A 41 -1.74 -23.43 -1.68
C VAL A 41 -2.26 -23.31 -0.25
N LEU A 42 -1.34 -23.18 0.70
CA LEU A 42 -1.62 -22.83 2.10
C LEU A 42 -1.21 -21.39 2.34
N VAL A 43 -2.12 -20.54 2.80
CA VAL A 43 -1.80 -19.19 3.28
C VAL A 43 -1.83 -19.18 4.81
N LEU A 44 -0.80 -18.62 5.43
CA LEU A 44 -0.62 -18.54 6.89
C LEU A 44 -0.66 -17.07 7.32
N GLU A 45 -1.69 -16.70 8.09
CA GLU A 45 -1.88 -15.35 8.61
C GLU A 45 -1.83 -15.33 10.14
N LYS A 46 -0.95 -14.51 10.72
CA LYS A 46 -0.83 -14.38 12.18
C LYS A 46 -2.03 -13.70 12.84
N HIS A 47 -2.71 -12.83 12.10
CA HIS A 47 -3.89 -12.11 12.59
C HIS A 47 -5.13 -13.01 12.67
N SER A 48 -6.17 -12.50 13.35
CA SER A 48 -7.48 -13.14 13.47
C SER A 48 -8.37 -12.94 12.24
N THR A 49 -7.89 -12.30 11.19
CA THR A 49 -8.55 -12.14 9.89
C THR A 49 -7.51 -11.93 8.80
N ALA A 50 -7.77 -12.43 7.59
CA ALA A 50 -6.92 -12.22 6.44
C ALA A 50 -7.16 -10.83 5.79
N GLY A 51 -6.18 -10.35 5.01
CA GLY A 51 -6.29 -9.15 4.20
C GLY A 51 -5.17 -8.12 4.47
N GLY A 52 -4.42 -8.24 5.57
CA GLY A 52 -3.37 -7.26 5.90
C GLY A 52 -3.94 -5.83 5.95
N ALA A 53 -3.36 -4.88 5.20
CA ALA A 53 -3.84 -3.51 5.15
C ALA A 53 -5.16 -3.32 4.37
N THR A 54 -5.69 -4.36 3.68
CA THR A 54 -7.00 -4.30 3.01
C THR A 54 -8.13 -4.83 3.89
N GLN A 55 -7.90 -5.14 5.16
CA GLN A 55 -8.94 -5.52 6.10
C GLN A 55 -9.78 -4.31 6.53
N THR A 56 -10.99 -4.57 7.04
CA THR A 56 -11.81 -3.61 7.78
C THR A 56 -11.80 -3.96 9.27
N PHE A 57 -12.04 -2.95 10.10
CA PHE A 57 -12.23 -3.15 11.53
C PHE A 57 -13.48 -2.43 12.04
N ARG A 58 -14.04 -2.90 13.16
CA ARG A 58 -15.28 -2.36 13.72
C ARG A 58 -15.10 -1.91 15.16
N ARG A 59 -15.61 -0.71 15.49
CA ARG A 59 -15.68 -0.18 16.84
C ARG A 59 -16.95 0.67 17.00
N ALA A 60 -17.57 0.66 18.14
CA ALA A 60 -18.73 1.48 18.48
C ALA A 60 -19.87 1.44 17.44
N GLY A 61 -19.98 0.36 16.67
CA GLY A 61 -21.00 0.20 15.61
C GLY A 61 -20.66 0.85 14.28
N TYR A 62 -19.44 1.31 14.09
CA TYR A 62 -18.87 1.78 12.83
C TYR A 62 -17.91 0.75 12.25
N GLU A 63 -17.66 0.85 10.95
CA GLU A 63 -16.65 0.08 10.22
C GLU A 63 -15.74 1.03 9.44
N TRP A 64 -14.43 0.81 9.51
CA TRP A 64 -13.42 1.56 8.75
C TRP A 64 -12.53 0.63 7.97
N ASP A 65 -12.01 1.13 6.87
CA ASP A 65 -10.97 0.48 6.07
C ASP A 65 -9.59 0.75 6.67
N ALA A 66 -8.75 -0.29 6.81
CA ALA A 66 -7.47 -0.13 7.48
C ALA A 66 -6.42 0.62 6.63
N GLY A 67 -6.48 0.54 5.29
CA GLY A 67 -5.44 1.15 4.46
C GLY A 67 -5.77 1.30 2.98
N LEU A 68 -7.02 1.03 2.55
CA LEU A 68 -7.45 1.31 1.18
C LEU A 68 -8.55 2.36 1.22
N HIS A 69 -8.32 3.52 0.60
CA HIS A 69 -9.26 4.64 0.60
C HIS A 69 -9.81 4.97 -0.79
N TYR A 70 -9.12 4.57 -1.85
CA TYR A 70 -9.52 4.69 -3.25
C TYR A 70 -8.58 3.89 -4.16
N MET A 71 -9.01 3.61 -5.39
CA MET A 71 -8.27 2.78 -6.35
C MET A 71 -8.40 3.34 -7.76
N GLY A 72 -7.29 3.58 -8.42
CA GLY A 72 -7.23 3.94 -9.82
C GLY A 72 -7.24 2.72 -10.75
N ASP A 73 -7.33 2.98 -12.05
CA ASP A 73 -7.15 2.01 -13.15
C ASP A 73 -7.98 0.72 -13.06
N VAL A 74 -9.20 0.80 -12.43
CA VAL A 74 -10.15 -0.33 -12.36
C VAL A 74 -11.49 -0.06 -13.05
N HIS A 75 -11.71 1.15 -13.57
CA HIS A 75 -12.96 1.57 -14.18
C HIS A 75 -13.21 0.93 -15.57
N ARG A 76 -12.16 0.48 -16.26
CA ARG A 76 -12.26 -0.19 -17.56
C ARG A 76 -11.94 -1.67 -17.42
N SER A 77 -12.83 -2.54 -17.95
CA SER A 77 -12.61 -4.00 -17.96
C SER A 77 -11.35 -4.43 -18.73
N THR A 78 -10.83 -3.54 -19.58
CA THR A 78 -9.61 -3.78 -20.38
C THR A 78 -8.32 -3.35 -19.69
N SER A 79 -8.39 -2.66 -18.56
CA SER A 79 -7.18 -2.24 -17.84
C SER A 79 -6.49 -3.44 -17.17
N GLY A 80 -5.17 -3.39 -17.10
CA GLY A 80 -4.39 -4.51 -16.55
C GLY A 80 -4.75 -4.80 -15.10
N LEU A 81 -4.86 -3.75 -14.26
CA LEU A 81 -5.16 -3.91 -12.85
C LEU A 81 -6.60 -4.45 -12.64
N ARG A 82 -7.59 -3.97 -13.42
CA ARG A 82 -8.96 -4.51 -13.36
C ARG A 82 -8.97 -6.00 -13.68
N ARG A 83 -8.28 -6.44 -14.71
CA ARG A 83 -8.19 -7.86 -15.08
C ARG A 83 -7.54 -8.71 -13.98
N ILE A 84 -6.50 -8.18 -13.30
CA ILE A 84 -5.90 -8.86 -12.16
C ILE A 84 -6.93 -9.00 -11.03
N PHE A 85 -7.66 -7.93 -10.70
CA PHE A 85 -8.71 -7.99 -9.68
C PHE A 85 -9.81 -8.99 -10.06
N ASP A 86 -10.28 -8.98 -11.32
CA ASP A 86 -11.29 -9.93 -11.79
C ASP A 86 -10.77 -11.38 -11.69
N HIS A 87 -9.48 -11.60 -12.00
CA HIS A 87 -8.86 -12.92 -11.88
C HIS A 87 -8.81 -13.39 -10.42
N ILE A 88 -8.28 -12.60 -9.50
CA ILE A 88 -8.12 -13.01 -8.09
C ILE A 88 -9.44 -13.06 -7.31
N SER A 89 -10.49 -12.39 -7.80
CA SER A 89 -11.81 -12.36 -7.16
C SER A 89 -12.85 -13.27 -7.81
N GLY A 90 -12.50 -13.91 -8.94
CA GLY A 90 -13.50 -14.62 -9.76
C GLY A 90 -14.55 -13.68 -10.36
N GLY A 91 -14.21 -12.41 -10.59
CA GLY A 91 -15.13 -11.40 -11.12
C GLY A 91 -16.15 -10.86 -10.11
N LYS A 92 -15.99 -11.17 -8.82
CA LYS A 92 -16.96 -10.79 -7.76
C LYS A 92 -16.72 -9.39 -7.17
N LEU A 93 -15.62 -8.72 -7.51
CA LEU A 93 -15.35 -7.36 -7.04
C LEU A 93 -16.10 -6.35 -7.90
N GLU A 94 -16.86 -5.50 -7.23
CA GLU A 94 -17.56 -4.36 -7.83
C GLU A 94 -16.89 -3.06 -7.41
N TRP A 95 -16.83 -2.09 -8.33
CA TRP A 95 -16.16 -0.82 -8.14
C TRP A 95 -17.12 0.34 -8.36
N ALA A 96 -17.32 1.17 -7.36
CA ALA A 96 -18.07 2.40 -7.46
C ALA A 96 -17.14 3.53 -7.96
N PRO A 97 -17.49 4.25 -9.04
CA PRO A 97 -16.68 5.36 -9.51
C PRO A 97 -16.76 6.54 -8.53
N MET A 98 -15.64 7.20 -8.30
CA MET A 98 -15.60 8.50 -7.64
C MET A 98 -16.01 9.61 -8.61
N PRO A 99 -16.32 10.84 -8.11
CA PRO A 99 -16.67 11.98 -8.96
C PRO A 99 -15.57 12.34 -9.97
N ASP A 100 -15.90 13.20 -10.92
CA ASP A 100 -14.94 13.74 -11.90
C ASP A 100 -13.75 14.44 -11.20
N VAL A 101 -14.02 15.26 -10.20
CA VAL A 101 -13.01 15.73 -9.24
C VAL A 101 -12.87 14.67 -8.16
N TYR A 102 -11.84 13.84 -8.27
CA TYR A 102 -11.63 12.76 -7.31
C TYR A 102 -10.73 13.14 -6.14
N ASN A 103 -9.88 14.18 -6.32
CA ASN A 103 -9.06 14.76 -5.28
C ASN A 103 -9.10 16.30 -5.37
N ARG A 104 -9.16 16.94 -4.20
CA ARG A 104 -8.94 18.36 -4.00
C ARG A 104 -7.61 18.53 -3.28
N VAL A 105 -6.65 19.18 -3.91
CA VAL A 105 -5.31 19.41 -3.36
C VAL A 105 -5.20 20.85 -2.92
N PHE A 106 -4.88 21.07 -1.67
CA PHE A 106 -4.66 22.39 -1.08
C PHE A 106 -3.16 22.62 -0.88
N ILE A 107 -2.66 23.72 -1.41
CA ILE A 107 -1.32 24.26 -1.15
C ILE A 107 -1.51 25.55 -0.36
N GLY A 108 -1.27 25.47 0.97
CA GLY A 108 -1.72 26.54 1.88
C GLY A 108 -3.24 26.67 1.88
N GLU A 109 -3.73 27.83 1.42
CA GLU A 109 -5.17 28.12 1.33
C GLU A 109 -5.74 27.95 -0.10
N ARG A 110 -4.90 27.68 -1.09
CA ARG A 110 -5.34 27.57 -2.50
C ARG A 110 -5.69 26.13 -2.85
N GLU A 111 -6.87 25.97 -3.48
CA GLU A 111 -7.42 24.69 -3.93
C GLU A 111 -7.10 24.41 -5.40
N TYR A 112 -6.73 23.16 -5.68
CA TYR A 112 -6.48 22.61 -7.01
C TYR A 112 -7.24 21.30 -7.19
N GLU A 113 -8.07 21.21 -8.21
CA GLU A 113 -8.87 20.01 -8.52
C GLU A 113 -8.10 19.06 -9.42
N TYR A 114 -8.00 17.80 -9.00
CA TYR A 114 -7.55 16.71 -9.86
C TYR A 114 -8.77 16.07 -10.51
N ARG A 115 -8.86 16.19 -11.84
CA ARG A 115 -9.98 15.69 -12.63
C ARG A 115 -9.65 14.39 -13.36
N SER A 116 -10.63 13.50 -13.41
CA SER A 116 -10.55 12.23 -14.12
C SER A 116 -10.32 12.41 -15.62
N GLY A 117 -9.28 11.76 -16.16
CA GLY A 117 -8.93 11.76 -17.57
C GLY A 117 -7.79 12.72 -17.92
N VAL A 118 -6.82 12.17 -18.65
CA VAL A 118 -5.56 12.85 -19.01
C VAL A 118 -5.81 14.27 -19.58
N GLN A 119 -6.72 14.43 -20.54
CA GLN A 119 -6.96 15.73 -21.15
C GLN A 119 -7.60 16.71 -20.17
N ARG A 120 -8.59 16.27 -19.39
CA ARG A 120 -9.27 17.13 -18.38
C ARG A 120 -8.32 17.53 -17.26
N PHE A 121 -7.41 16.65 -16.83
CA PHE A 121 -6.35 17.00 -15.90
C PHE A 121 -5.44 18.08 -16.48
N LYS A 122 -4.94 17.89 -17.73
CA LYS A 122 -4.08 18.87 -18.41
C LYS A 122 -4.77 20.22 -18.56
N ASP A 123 -6.02 20.24 -19.04
CA ASP A 123 -6.77 21.47 -19.26
C ASP A 123 -6.97 22.21 -17.93
N ARG A 124 -7.33 21.50 -16.86
CA ARG A 124 -7.52 22.10 -15.55
C ARG A 124 -6.21 22.65 -14.96
N MET A 125 -5.10 21.95 -15.11
CA MET A 125 -3.79 22.47 -14.69
C MET A 125 -3.37 23.69 -15.50
N LYS A 126 -3.64 23.72 -16.82
CA LYS A 126 -3.35 24.88 -17.68
C LYS A 126 -4.24 26.08 -17.36
N GLU A 127 -5.47 25.90 -16.88
CA GLU A 127 -6.31 27.00 -16.36
C GLU A 127 -5.69 27.63 -15.11
N TYR A 128 -5.13 26.83 -14.20
CA TYR A 128 -4.44 27.32 -13.00
C TYR A 128 -3.09 27.97 -13.31
N PHE A 129 -2.34 27.40 -14.28
CA PHE A 129 -0.97 27.78 -14.62
C PHE A 129 -0.82 28.02 -16.12
N PRO A 130 -1.43 29.11 -16.67
CA PRO A 130 -1.49 29.32 -18.12
C PRO A 130 -0.11 29.52 -18.77
N HIS A 131 0.87 30.03 -18.02
CA HIS A 131 2.23 30.26 -18.50
C HIS A 131 3.08 28.99 -18.51
N GLU A 132 2.62 27.91 -17.84
CA GLU A 132 3.30 26.63 -17.66
C GLU A 132 2.73 25.51 -18.56
N SER A 133 1.93 25.84 -19.58
CA SER A 133 1.25 24.86 -20.44
C SER A 133 2.22 23.82 -21.03
N GLY A 134 3.42 24.26 -21.44
CA GLY A 134 4.44 23.36 -21.98
C GLY A 134 5.05 22.43 -20.93
N ALA A 135 5.22 22.89 -19.69
CA ALA A 135 5.70 22.06 -18.58
C ALA A 135 4.67 20.99 -18.22
N ILE A 136 3.38 21.35 -18.17
CA ILE A 136 2.28 20.42 -17.89
C ILE A 136 2.21 19.31 -18.95
N ASP A 137 2.33 19.66 -20.25
CA ASP A 137 2.34 18.67 -21.31
C ASP A 137 3.53 17.71 -21.18
N ARG A 138 4.75 18.24 -20.99
CA ARG A 138 5.95 17.42 -20.79
C ARG A 138 5.85 16.52 -19.57
N TYR A 139 5.30 17.01 -18.46
CA TYR A 139 5.09 16.22 -17.25
C TYR A 139 4.24 14.97 -17.53
N VAL A 140 3.09 15.15 -18.18
CA VAL A 140 2.19 14.03 -18.50
C VAL A 140 2.85 13.05 -19.47
N ASP A 141 3.60 13.53 -20.45
CA ASP A 141 4.35 12.68 -21.39
C ASP A 141 5.43 11.86 -20.68
N MET A 142 6.15 12.49 -19.72
CA MET A 142 7.15 11.79 -18.88
C MET A 142 6.49 10.72 -18.02
N VAL A 143 5.35 11.01 -17.37
CA VAL A 143 4.56 10.04 -16.60
C VAL A 143 4.18 8.83 -17.46
N HIS A 144 3.65 9.05 -18.64
CA HIS A 144 3.28 7.98 -19.56
C HIS A 144 4.48 7.14 -20.01
N THR A 145 5.61 7.80 -20.31
CA THR A 145 6.80 7.11 -20.80
C THR A 145 7.47 6.29 -19.70
N ALA A 146 7.61 6.85 -18.50
CA ALA A 146 8.13 6.14 -17.34
C ALA A 146 7.26 4.91 -17.00
N ASN A 147 5.93 5.06 -17.05
CA ASN A 147 5.02 3.95 -16.76
C ASN A 147 5.09 2.83 -17.82
N ARG A 148 5.29 3.17 -19.12
CA ARG A 148 5.54 2.13 -20.14
C ARG A 148 6.82 1.35 -19.86
N ALA A 149 7.86 2.01 -19.38
CA ALA A 149 9.13 1.37 -19.02
C ALA A 149 9.05 0.56 -17.70
N ALA A 150 8.06 0.85 -16.84
CA ALA A 150 7.86 0.13 -15.58
C ALA A 150 7.45 -1.35 -15.80
N ARG A 151 6.71 -1.66 -16.86
CA ARG A 151 6.25 -3.03 -17.14
C ARG A 151 7.41 -4.01 -17.38
N PRO A 152 8.37 -3.76 -18.29
CA PRO A 152 9.55 -4.61 -18.41
C PRO A 152 10.39 -4.68 -17.14
N TYR A 153 10.52 -3.58 -16.41
CA TYR A 153 11.20 -3.56 -15.11
C TYR A 153 10.54 -4.51 -14.09
N LEU A 154 9.20 -4.53 -14.00
CA LEU A 154 8.49 -5.46 -13.13
C LEU A 154 8.63 -6.91 -13.58
N ALA A 155 8.61 -7.18 -14.90
CA ALA A 155 8.91 -8.50 -15.44
C ALA A 155 10.34 -8.95 -15.08
N HIS A 156 11.32 -8.04 -15.14
CA HIS A 156 12.70 -8.32 -14.68
C HIS A 156 12.73 -8.80 -13.22
N ARG A 157 11.86 -8.24 -12.33
CA ARG A 157 11.79 -8.63 -10.92
C ARG A 157 11.30 -10.07 -10.68
N SER A 158 10.71 -10.72 -11.67
CA SER A 158 10.29 -12.14 -11.60
C SER A 158 11.39 -13.12 -11.99
N LEU A 159 12.50 -12.64 -12.55
CA LEU A 159 13.56 -13.49 -13.08
C LEU A 159 14.54 -13.95 -11.99
N PRO A 160 15.10 -15.18 -12.11
CA PRO A 160 16.23 -15.59 -11.30
C PRO A 160 17.42 -14.63 -11.49
N HIS A 161 18.20 -14.36 -10.44
CA HIS A 161 19.26 -13.35 -10.43
C HIS A 161 20.20 -13.42 -11.64
N ALA A 162 20.71 -14.61 -11.97
CA ALA A 162 21.64 -14.78 -13.11
C ALA A 162 21.02 -14.42 -14.46
N VAL A 163 19.72 -14.69 -14.65
CA VAL A 163 18.98 -14.32 -15.86
C VAL A 163 18.71 -12.82 -15.86
N GLY A 164 18.28 -12.30 -14.71
CA GLY A 164 18.02 -10.88 -14.50
C GLY A 164 19.24 -10.02 -14.78
N ASP A 165 20.43 -10.42 -14.31
CA ASP A 165 21.68 -9.71 -14.60
C ASP A 165 21.99 -9.63 -16.10
N THR A 166 21.69 -10.71 -16.84
CA THR A 166 21.91 -10.75 -18.31
C THR A 166 20.95 -9.84 -19.07
N LEU A 167 19.69 -9.71 -18.59
CA LEU A 167 18.62 -8.95 -19.25
C LEU A 167 18.41 -7.55 -18.65
N TYR A 168 19.29 -7.12 -17.75
CA TYR A 168 19.12 -5.88 -17.01
C TYR A 168 19.01 -4.65 -17.91
N ASP A 169 19.90 -4.52 -18.88
CA ASP A 169 19.97 -3.35 -19.78
C ASP A 169 18.72 -3.25 -20.67
N ASP A 170 18.13 -4.38 -21.05
CA ASP A 170 16.94 -4.41 -21.89
C ASP A 170 15.65 -4.18 -21.09
N LEU A 171 15.54 -4.76 -19.91
CA LEU A 171 14.29 -4.77 -19.15
C LEU A 171 14.24 -3.71 -18.04
N ALA A 172 15.33 -3.50 -17.31
CA ALA A 172 15.34 -2.65 -16.12
C ALA A 172 15.89 -1.24 -16.39
N ALA A 173 16.96 -1.10 -17.17
CA ALA A 173 17.63 0.17 -17.41
C ALA A 173 16.73 1.28 -17.99
N PRO A 174 15.78 0.99 -18.92
CA PRO A 174 14.87 2.04 -19.43
C PRO A 174 14.02 2.69 -18.34
N PHE A 175 13.51 1.92 -17.38
CA PHE A 175 12.76 2.48 -16.25
C PHE A 175 13.68 3.22 -15.27
N ARG A 176 14.90 2.70 -15.05
CA ARG A 176 15.88 3.28 -14.17
C ARG A 176 16.25 4.71 -14.55
N SER A 177 16.22 5.07 -15.84
CA SER A 177 16.47 6.44 -16.30
C SER A 177 15.50 7.48 -15.67
N TYR A 178 14.30 7.04 -15.27
CA TYR A 178 13.32 7.83 -14.52
C TYR A 178 13.40 7.59 -13.02
N ALA A 179 13.64 6.35 -12.61
CA ALA A 179 13.63 5.96 -11.20
C ALA A 179 14.88 6.41 -10.43
N ASP A 180 15.99 6.71 -11.11
CA ASP A 180 17.26 7.13 -10.51
C ASP A 180 17.28 8.60 -10.05
N ARG A 181 16.24 9.36 -10.40
CA ARG A 181 16.08 10.75 -10.02
C ARG A 181 14.93 10.91 -9.02
N THR A 182 15.05 11.90 -8.14
CA THR A 182 13.97 12.27 -7.23
C THR A 182 12.88 13.07 -7.94
N VAL A 183 11.68 13.11 -7.34
CA VAL A 183 10.55 13.91 -7.85
C VAL A 183 10.94 15.38 -7.89
N THR A 184 11.54 15.91 -6.81
CA THR A 184 11.96 17.32 -6.74
C THR A 184 12.98 17.67 -7.82
N GLU A 185 13.98 16.82 -8.08
CA GLU A 185 14.96 17.04 -9.16
C GLU A 185 14.30 17.13 -10.53
N VAL A 186 13.38 16.21 -10.84
CA VAL A 186 12.70 16.19 -12.13
C VAL A 186 11.76 17.38 -12.31
N LEU A 187 11.00 17.72 -11.27
CA LEU A 187 10.07 18.85 -11.33
C LEU A 187 10.80 20.20 -11.35
N THR A 188 11.96 20.32 -10.72
CA THR A 188 12.79 21.53 -10.78
C THR A 188 13.38 21.76 -12.19
N ASP A 189 13.80 20.68 -12.87
CA ASP A 189 14.23 20.81 -14.28
C ASP A 189 13.05 21.12 -15.23
N LEU A 190 11.83 20.82 -14.82
CA LEU A 190 10.63 21.01 -15.64
C LEU A 190 10.11 22.44 -15.61
N THR A 191 10.09 23.08 -14.43
CA THR A 191 9.54 24.40 -14.19
C THR A 191 10.15 25.10 -12.98
N ASP A 192 10.28 26.43 -13.04
CA ASP A 192 10.67 27.30 -11.92
C ASP A 192 9.48 27.64 -11.00
N ASP A 193 8.24 27.37 -11.40
CA ASP A 193 7.05 27.65 -10.62
C ASP A 193 6.94 26.66 -9.44
N ALA A 194 7.23 27.15 -8.23
CA ALA A 194 7.23 26.35 -7.00
C ALA A 194 5.83 25.81 -6.67
N GLU A 195 4.77 26.57 -6.96
CA GLU A 195 3.40 26.17 -6.69
C GLU A 195 2.94 25.06 -7.65
N LEU A 196 3.30 25.15 -8.93
CA LEU A 196 3.06 24.07 -9.87
C LEU A 196 3.80 22.80 -9.47
N ARG A 197 5.06 22.89 -9.03
CA ARG A 197 5.80 21.72 -8.50
C ARG A 197 5.08 21.07 -7.33
N ALA A 198 4.62 21.86 -6.37
CA ALA A 198 3.87 21.39 -5.22
C ALA A 198 2.55 20.71 -5.63
N VAL A 199 1.79 21.35 -6.55
CA VAL A 199 0.56 20.75 -7.08
C VAL A 199 0.85 19.44 -7.79
N LEU A 200 1.84 19.36 -8.69
CA LEU A 200 2.17 18.13 -9.41
C LEU A 200 2.65 16.99 -8.48
N SER A 201 3.22 17.31 -7.33
CA SER A 201 3.64 16.33 -6.32
C SER A 201 2.61 16.11 -5.20
N GLY A 202 1.43 16.73 -5.25
CA GLY A 202 0.43 16.73 -4.18
C GLY A 202 -0.10 15.37 -3.72
N HIS A 203 0.15 14.30 -4.47
CA HIS A 203 -0.17 12.91 -4.10
C HIS A 203 0.95 12.15 -3.38
N TYR A 204 2.06 12.80 -3.03
CA TYR A 204 3.25 12.11 -2.49
C TYR A 204 2.95 11.26 -1.25
N GLY A 205 1.91 11.58 -0.49
CA GLY A 205 1.48 10.80 0.67
C GLY A 205 1.08 9.37 0.32
N ASP A 206 0.61 9.09 -0.90
CA ASP A 206 0.23 7.75 -1.34
C ASP A 206 1.43 6.78 -1.45
N TYR A 207 2.66 7.28 -1.60
CA TYR A 207 3.88 6.47 -1.48
C TYR A 207 4.70 6.80 -0.21
N SER A 208 4.20 7.69 0.64
CA SER A 208 4.71 8.01 1.98
C SER A 208 6.19 8.36 2.00
N LEU A 209 6.62 9.27 1.11
CA LEU A 209 8.00 9.75 1.06
C LEU A 209 8.06 11.15 0.45
N ALA A 210 8.75 12.08 1.11
CA ALA A 210 8.95 13.45 0.64
C ALA A 210 9.46 13.50 -0.81
N PRO A 211 8.99 14.42 -1.66
CA PRO A 211 9.37 14.50 -3.08
C PRO A 211 10.88 14.55 -3.34
N GLY A 212 11.65 15.22 -2.47
CA GLY A 212 13.12 15.30 -2.55
C GLY A 212 13.86 14.00 -2.23
N ARG A 213 13.15 12.97 -1.75
CA ARG A 213 13.67 11.61 -1.50
C ARG A 213 13.03 10.57 -2.39
N ALA A 214 11.80 10.79 -2.81
CA ALA A 214 11.02 9.83 -3.59
C ALA A 214 11.53 9.73 -5.03
N SER A 215 11.61 8.50 -5.55
CA SER A 215 11.91 8.24 -6.95
C SER A 215 10.81 8.78 -7.86
N PHE A 216 11.19 9.49 -8.93
CA PHE A 216 10.24 9.93 -9.96
C PHE A 216 9.59 8.74 -10.68
N GLY A 217 10.27 7.60 -10.80
CA GLY A 217 9.65 6.38 -11.33
C GLY A 217 8.46 5.91 -10.50
N MET A 218 8.56 5.95 -9.15
CA MET A 218 7.43 5.66 -8.26
C MET A 218 6.30 6.68 -8.44
N HIS A 219 6.65 7.95 -8.46
CA HIS A 219 5.70 9.02 -8.67
C HIS A 219 4.93 8.88 -9.99
N ALA A 220 5.64 8.59 -11.09
CA ALA A 220 5.03 8.40 -12.39
C ALA A 220 4.06 7.20 -12.43
N MET A 221 4.39 6.09 -11.76
CA MET A 221 3.48 4.96 -11.62
C MET A 221 2.21 5.35 -10.85
N LEU A 222 2.34 6.11 -9.77
CA LEU A 222 1.21 6.58 -8.97
C LEU A 222 0.30 7.54 -9.77
N ILE A 223 0.87 8.56 -10.42
CA ILE A 223 0.09 9.51 -11.21
C ILE A 223 -0.65 8.79 -12.34
N ARG A 224 0.03 7.87 -13.05
CA ARG A 224 -0.61 7.06 -14.09
C ARG A 224 -1.77 6.22 -13.55
N HIS A 225 -1.65 5.72 -12.33
CA HIS A 225 -2.69 4.94 -11.66
C HIS A 225 -3.98 5.74 -11.47
N TYR A 226 -3.89 7.03 -11.10
CA TYR A 226 -5.04 7.86 -10.75
C TYR A 226 -5.50 8.84 -11.84
N ILE A 227 -4.68 9.16 -12.84
CA ILE A 227 -4.98 10.23 -13.80
C ILE A 227 -6.28 10.02 -14.60
N ASP A 228 -6.72 8.77 -14.76
CA ASP A 228 -7.98 8.43 -15.42
C ASP A 228 -9.17 8.37 -14.43
N GLY A 229 -8.96 8.75 -13.17
CA GLY A 229 -9.96 8.76 -12.11
C GLY A 229 -9.78 7.65 -11.09
N ALA A 230 -10.61 7.67 -10.07
CA ALA A 230 -10.56 6.76 -8.95
C ALA A 230 -11.91 6.06 -8.70
N ASN A 231 -11.86 4.97 -7.93
CA ASN A 231 -13.00 4.14 -7.61
C ASN A 231 -12.88 3.65 -6.16
N PHE A 232 -13.98 3.16 -5.61
CA PHE A 232 -14.02 2.54 -4.29
C PHE A 232 -14.63 1.13 -4.39
N PRO A 233 -14.13 0.12 -3.64
CA PRO A 233 -14.72 -1.22 -3.68
C PRO A 233 -16.08 -1.23 -2.98
N VAL A 234 -17.10 -1.69 -3.68
CA VAL A 234 -18.46 -1.83 -3.11
C VAL A 234 -18.45 -2.86 -1.99
N GLY A 235 -18.85 -2.44 -0.80
CA GLY A 235 -18.79 -3.27 0.41
C GLY A 235 -17.53 -3.11 1.26
N GLY A 236 -16.65 -2.15 0.92
CA GLY A 236 -15.41 -1.84 1.64
C GLY A 236 -14.22 -2.69 1.20
N SER A 237 -13.03 -2.35 1.71
CA SER A 237 -11.76 -2.95 1.30
C SER A 237 -11.64 -4.44 1.65
N ALA A 238 -12.32 -4.93 2.68
CA ALA A 238 -12.32 -6.35 3.06
C ALA A 238 -12.79 -7.28 1.93
N ARG A 239 -13.61 -6.76 0.98
CA ARG A 239 -14.07 -7.53 -0.19
C ARG A 239 -12.92 -8.08 -1.04
N LEU A 240 -11.78 -7.38 -1.06
CA LEU A 240 -10.58 -7.85 -1.77
C LEU A 240 -10.09 -9.18 -1.19
N ALA A 241 -9.93 -9.24 0.12
CA ALA A 241 -9.46 -10.45 0.79
C ALA A 241 -10.51 -11.56 0.81
N GLU A 242 -11.79 -11.22 1.01
CA GLU A 242 -12.91 -12.20 0.98
C GLU A 242 -12.96 -12.93 -0.36
N THR A 243 -13.00 -12.19 -1.45
CA THR A 243 -13.15 -12.76 -2.80
C THR A 243 -11.90 -13.52 -3.25
N ALA A 244 -10.70 -13.06 -2.88
CA ALA A 244 -9.46 -13.78 -3.15
C ALA A 244 -9.40 -15.09 -2.33
N THR A 245 -9.82 -15.08 -1.07
CA THR A 245 -9.93 -16.29 -0.23
C THR A 245 -10.91 -17.29 -0.84
N ASP A 246 -12.07 -16.83 -1.36
CA ASP A 246 -13.03 -17.70 -2.06
C ASP A 246 -12.39 -18.41 -3.26
N VAL A 247 -11.57 -17.68 -4.05
CA VAL A 247 -10.87 -18.28 -5.21
C VAL A 247 -9.86 -19.32 -4.77
N ILE A 248 -9.04 -19.01 -3.75
CA ILE A 248 -8.03 -19.93 -3.23
C ILE A 248 -8.68 -21.20 -2.68
N THR A 249 -9.71 -21.06 -1.84
CA THR A 249 -10.39 -22.21 -1.21
C THR A 249 -11.22 -23.01 -2.21
N GLY A 250 -11.87 -22.34 -3.16
CA GLY A 250 -12.60 -22.98 -4.25
C GLY A 250 -11.72 -23.84 -5.16
N ALA A 251 -10.42 -23.56 -5.23
CA ALA A 251 -9.43 -24.35 -5.96
C ALA A 251 -8.72 -25.41 -5.09
N GLY A 252 -9.17 -25.64 -3.84
CA GLY A 252 -8.61 -26.65 -2.94
C GLY A 252 -7.42 -26.15 -2.08
N GLY A 253 -7.16 -24.85 -2.06
CA GLY A 253 -6.23 -24.22 -1.12
C GLY A 253 -6.89 -23.95 0.25
N THR A 254 -6.12 -23.40 1.17
CA THR A 254 -6.60 -23.03 2.52
C THR A 254 -5.96 -21.73 2.97
N VAL A 255 -6.74 -20.86 3.61
CA VAL A 255 -6.25 -19.62 4.25
C VAL A 255 -6.46 -19.77 5.76
N LEU A 256 -5.37 -19.93 6.51
CA LEU A 256 -5.39 -20.06 7.96
C LEU A 256 -5.11 -18.73 8.64
N ILE A 257 -5.97 -18.35 9.59
CA ILE A 257 -5.83 -17.17 10.45
C ILE A 257 -5.45 -17.59 11.88
N SER A 258 -4.87 -16.66 12.65
CA SER A 258 -4.25 -16.94 13.94
C SER A 258 -3.17 -18.04 13.80
N ALA A 259 -2.45 -18.03 12.69
CA ALA A 259 -1.46 -19.00 12.25
C ALA A 259 -0.11 -18.30 12.09
N GLU A 260 0.58 -18.10 13.21
CA GLU A 260 1.87 -17.41 13.23
C GLU A 260 2.99 -18.34 12.76
N ALA A 261 3.63 -17.97 11.64
CA ALA A 261 4.85 -18.58 11.16
C ALA A 261 6.04 -18.10 11.99
N GLU A 262 6.81 -19.01 12.57
CA GLU A 262 8.02 -18.69 13.33
C GLU A 262 9.23 -18.58 12.40
N ARG A 263 9.43 -19.58 11.51
CA ARG A 263 10.56 -19.61 10.58
C ARG A 263 10.33 -20.50 9.38
N VAL A 264 11.10 -20.28 8.34
CA VAL A 264 11.22 -21.15 7.17
C VAL A 264 12.08 -22.37 7.55
N ILE A 265 11.63 -23.56 7.17
CA ILE A 265 12.40 -24.80 7.33
C ILE A 265 13.29 -24.95 6.10
N LEU A 266 14.58 -25.11 6.33
CA LEU A 266 15.58 -25.41 5.29
C LEU A 266 16.00 -26.88 5.38
N ASP A 267 16.26 -27.51 4.24
CA ASP A 267 16.90 -28.82 4.18
C ASP A 267 18.43 -28.71 4.28
N ASP A 268 19.12 -29.88 4.25
CA ASP A 268 20.58 -29.95 4.35
C ASP A 268 21.30 -29.25 3.17
N SER A 269 20.60 -28.99 2.05
CA SER A 269 21.12 -28.23 0.91
C SER A 269 20.92 -26.72 1.06
N GLY A 270 20.23 -26.28 2.13
CA GLY A 270 19.85 -24.89 2.34
C GLY A 270 18.63 -24.45 1.54
N SER A 271 17.86 -25.38 0.96
CA SER A 271 16.62 -25.07 0.23
C SER A 271 15.41 -25.04 1.16
N ALA A 272 14.46 -24.14 0.89
CA ALA A 272 13.21 -24.07 1.64
C ALA A 272 12.36 -25.33 1.42
N ARG A 273 11.79 -25.89 2.51
CA ARG A 273 10.97 -27.11 2.52
C ARG A 273 9.69 -26.97 3.32
N GLY A 274 9.40 -25.82 3.85
CA GLY A 274 8.20 -25.59 4.62
C GLY A 274 8.34 -24.48 5.63
N VAL A 275 7.40 -24.45 6.58
CA VAL A 275 7.28 -23.44 7.62
C VAL A 275 7.08 -24.11 8.97
N LEU A 276 7.87 -23.70 9.96
CA LEU A 276 7.66 -24.00 11.37
C LEU A 276 6.73 -22.93 11.96
N MET A 277 5.69 -23.39 12.65
CA MET A 277 4.74 -22.53 13.33
C MET A 277 5.19 -22.22 14.76
N ALA A 278 4.72 -21.12 15.34
CA ALA A 278 5.05 -20.70 16.71
C ALA A 278 4.67 -21.73 17.79
N ASP A 279 3.74 -22.66 17.52
CA ASP A 279 3.37 -23.77 18.41
C ASP A 279 4.20 -25.04 18.20
N GLY A 280 5.21 -25.01 17.32
CA GLY A 280 6.11 -26.13 17.02
C GLY A 280 5.61 -27.11 15.95
N LYS A 281 4.39 -26.92 15.39
CA LYS A 281 3.94 -27.70 14.25
C LYS A 281 4.63 -27.24 12.96
N SER A 282 4.59 -28.09 11.94
CA SER A 282 5.21 -27.79 10.66
C SER A 282 4.25 -28.06 9.50
N PHE A 283 4.29 -27.19 8.50
CA PHE A 283 3.72 -27.43 7.17
C PHE A 283 4.85 -27.55 6.15
N LEU A 284 4.74 -28.49 5.23
CA LEU A 284 5.77 -28.78 4.25
C LEU A 284 5.32 -28.40 2.84
N ALA A 285 6.21 -27.77 2.11
CA ALA A 285 6.05 -27.46 0.68
C ALA A 285 7.43 -27.25 0.05
N PRO A 286 7.61 -27.61 -1.23
CA PRO A 286 8.85 -27.31 -1.97
C PRO A 286 9.02 -25.80 -2.25
N LEU A 287 7.94 -25.02 -2.14
CA LEU A 287 7.92 -23.60 -2.41
C LEU A 287 7.31 -22.83 -1.22
N VAL A 288 8.07 -21.88 -0.69
CA VAL A 288 7.63 -20.95 0.35
C VAL A 288 7.69 -19.53 -0.22
N ILE A 289 6.62 -18.75 -0.05
CA ILE A 289 6.52 -17.39 -0.55
C ILE A 289 6.21 -16.48 0.63
N SER A 290 7.01 -15.43 0.83
CA SER A 290 6.84 -14.52 1.96
C SER A 290 6.26 -13.17 1.56
N ASP A 291 5.09 -12.83 2.11
CA ASP A 291 4.45 -11.50 2.11
C ASP A 291 4.68 -10.77 3.45
N ALA A 292 5.62 -11.26 4.27
CA ALA A 292 5.95 -10.62 5.56
C ALA A 292 6.83 -9.37 5.42
N GLY A 293 7.19 -8.99 4.20
CA GLY A 293 8.17 -7.97 3.86
C GLY A 293 9.60 -8.52 3.78
N ALA A 294 10.40 -7.94 2.89
CA ALA A 294 11.75 -8.43 2.58
C ALA A 294 12.65 -8.43 3.83
N LEU A 295 12.65 -7.35 4.61
CA LEU A 295 13.47 -7.22 5.81
C LEU A 295 13.06 -8.25 6.88
N ASN A 296 11.77 -8.37 7.18
CA ASN A 296 11.27 -9.36 8.15
C ASN A 296 11.58 -10.80 7.71
N THR A 297 11.42 -11.09 6.43
CA THR A 297 11.75 -12.41 5.88
C THR A 297 13.21 -12.76 6.14
N MET A 298 14.13 -11.84 5.79
CA MET A 298 15.57 -12.10 5.92
C MET A 298 16.07 -12.02 7.36
N THR A 299 15.38 -11.32 8.27
CA THR A 299 15.87 -11.14 9.66
C THR A 299 15.17 -12.00 10.69
N ARG A 300 13.89 -12.38 10.46
CA ARG A 300 13.08 -13.11 11.45
C ARG A 300 12.71 -14.51 11.00
N LEU A 301 12.40 -14.70 9.70
CA LEU A 301 11.92 -16.00 9.21
C LEU A 301 13.04 -16.93 8.77
N LEU A 302 14.24 -16.43 8.46
CA LEU A 302 15.40 -17.28 8.16
C LEU A 302 16.23 -17.53 9.42
N PRO A 303 16.49 -18.82 9.79
CA PRO A 303 17.22 -19.17 11.01
C PRO A 303 18.67 -18.71 10.98
N ASP A 304 19.32 -18.90 9.82
CA ASP A 304 20.70 -18.51 9.57
C ASP A 304 20.80 -17.69 8.29
N ARG A 305 21.52 -16.58 8.34
CA ARG A 305 21.71 -15.71 7.19
C ARG A 305 22.95 -16.10 6.41
N THR A 306 22.76 -16.34 5.12
CA THR A 306 23.89 -16.43 4.19
C THR A 306 24.57 -15.06 4.04
N PRO A 307 25.82 -15.00 3.54
CA PRO A 307 26.45 -13.72 3.21
C PRO A 307 25.61 -12.85 2.25
N GLU A 308 24.90 -13.48 1.29
CA GLU A 308 23.99 -12.81 0.35
C GLU A 308 22.80 -12.18 1.07
N ALA A 309 22.13 -12.94 1.92
CA ALA A 309 21.02 -12.44 2.74
C ALA A 309 21.47 -11.31 3.67
N THR A 310 22.68 -11.37 4.21
CA THR A 310 23.26 -10.30 5.03
C THR A 310 23.46 -9.03 4.20
N ARG A 311 24.05 -9.12 2.99
CA ARG A 311 24.21 -7.96 2.10
C ARG A 311 22.88 -7.34 1.71
N LEU A 312 21.86 -8.17 1.42
CA LEU A 312 20.51 -7.66 1.13
C LEU A 312 19.93 -6.91 2.34
N VAL A 313 20.04 -7.46 3.55
CA VAL A 313 19.59 -6.79 4.79
C VAL A 313 20.27 -5.43 4.99
N ASP A 314 21.58 -5.35 4.77
CA ASP A 314 22.32 -4.09 4.90
C ASP A 314 21.85 -3.06 3.86
N SER A 315 21.61 -3.51 2.63
CA SER A 315 21.07 -2.66 1.56
C SER A 315 19.64 -2.17 1.85
N LEU A 316 18.75 -3.04 2.36
CA LEU A 316 17.39 -2.69 2.77
C LEU A 316 17.39 -1.68 3.92
N ARG A 317 18.28 -1.86 4.90
CA ARG A 317 18.45 -0.90 6.01
C ARG A 317 19.00 0.44 5.55
N ALA A 318 19.88 0.46 4.56
CA ALA A 318 20.42 1.70 3.98
C ALA A 318 19.33 2.49 3.23
N VAL A 319 18.40 1.82 2.55
CA VAL A 319 17.20 2.45 1.96
C VAL A 319 16.29 3.01 3.05
N GLY A 320 16.07 2.23 4.10
CA GLY A 320 15.25 2.60 5.25
C GLY A 320 13.74 2.53 5.00
N PRO A 321 12.94 2.83 6.03
CA PRO A 321 11.48 2.81 5.98
C PRO A 321 10.91 4.04 5.26
N SER A 322 9.68 3.93 4.75
CA SER A 322 8.88 5.07 4.33
C SER A 322 8.53 5.97 5.53
N GLN A 323 7.99 7.15 5.26
CA GLN A 323 7.48 8.05 6.31
C GLN A 323 6.28 7.42 7.01
N THR A 324 6.04 7.88 8.24
CA THR A 324 4.94 7.38 9.07
C THR A 324 3.83 8.41 9.22
N TYR A 325 2.63 7.92 9.50
CA TYR A 325 1.42 8.72 9.66
C TYR A 325 0.70 8.33 10.95
N VAL A 326 -0.11 9.25 11.46
CA VAL A 326 -1.22 8.93 12.35
C VAL A 326 -2.50 8.93 11.54
N MET A 327 -3.47 8.11 11.91
CA MET A 327 -4.77 8.06 11.24
C MET A 327 -5.89 8.12 12.27
N LEU A 328 -6.73 9.15 12.20
CA LEU A 328 -7.93 9.29 13.01
C LEU A 328 -9.13 8.77 12.23
N ASN A 329 -9.77 7.77 12.79
CA ASN A 329 -11.01 7.19 12.30
C ASN A 329 -12.17 7.84 13.06
N ILE A 330 -13.12 8.41 12.33
CA ILE A 330 -14.21 9.23 12.88
C ILE A 330 -15.54 8.58 12.52
N GLY A 331 -16.44 8.48 13.50
CA GLY A 331 -17.81 8.00 13.33
C GLY A 331 -18.82 9.10 13.68
N ILE A 332 -19.87 9.22 12.87
CA ILE A 332 -20.96 10.20 13.03
C ILE A 332 -22.30 9.48 12.91
N GLN A 333 -23.24 9.75 13.84
CA GLN A 333 -24.59 9.16 13.86
C GLN A 333 -25.56 9.94 12.95
N GLU A 334 -25.17 10.16 11.71
CA GLU A 334 -25.99 10.79 10.67
C GLU A 334 -25.54 10.27 9.31
N SER A 335 -26.45 10.20 8.31
CA SER A 335 -26.09 9.77 6.96
C SER A 335 -25.26 10.83 6.22
N GLY A 336 -24.37 10.39 5.32
CA GLY A 336 -23.51 11.28 4.53
C GLY A 336 -24.27 12.32 3.71
N ASP A 337 -25.42 11.95 3.15
CA ASP A 337 -26.29 12.86 2.40
C ASP A 337 -26.80 14.04 3.25
N ARG A 338 -27.11 13.80 4.52
CA ARG A 338 -27.55 14.88 5.44
C ARG A 338 -26.41 15.76 5.91
N LEU A 339 -25.18 15.23 5.85
CA LEU A 339 -23.97 15.96 6.24
C LEU A 339 -23.40 16.77 5.06
N ASP A 340 -23.98 16.66 3.86
CA ASP A 340 -23.51 17.34 2.63
C ASP A 340 -22.02 17.10 2.38
N LEU A 341 -21.59 15.83 2.42
CA LEU A 341 -20.21 15.42 2.24
C LEU A 341 -19.95 15.10 0.76
N ASP A 342 -18.90 15.72 0.22
CA ASP A 342 -18.36 15.39 -1.10
C ASP A 342 -17.50 14.12 -1.01
N PRO A 343 -17.68 13.09 -1.85
CA PRO A 343 -16.85 11.89 -1.83
C PRO A 343 -15.40 12.12 -2.32
N ALA A 344 -15.06 13.28 -2.90
CA ALA A 344 -13.70 13.61 -3.27
C ALA A 344 -12.77 13.62 -2.05
N ASN A 345 -11.55 13.08 -2.20
CA ASN A 345 -10.56 13.18 -1.13
C ASN A 345 -9.99 14.60 -1.04
N ILE A 346 -9.45 14.95 0.11
CA ILE A 346 -8.75 16.20 0.36
C ILE A 346 -7.30 15.89 0.72
N TRP A 347 -6.37 16.45 -0.04
CA TRP A 347 -4.95 16.54 0.31
C TRP A 347 -4.63 17.97 0.72
N ALA A 348 -4.09 18.20 1.89
CA ALA A 348 -3.75 19.52 2.37
C ALA A 348 -2.28 19.59 2.77
N HIS A 349 -1.52 20.49 2.15
CA HIS A 349 -0.12 20.76 2.39
C HIS A 349 0.06 22.14 2.98
N ALA A 350 1.04 22.32 3.86
CA ALA A 350 1.29 23.59 4.57
C ALA A 350 1.64 24.72 3.60
N GLY A 351 2.41 24.42 2.57
CA GLY A 351 2.85 25.41 1.57
C GLY A 351 3.45 24.78 0.32
N PRO A 352 4.00 25.60 -0.60
CA PRO A 352 4.59 25.11 -1.83
C PRO A 352 6.00 24.50 -1.66
N ASP A 353 6.66 24.69 -0.53
CA ASP A 353 7.93 24.04 -0.20
C ASP A 353 7.70 22.77 0.63
N ILE A 354 7.12 21.75 0.01
CA ILE A 354 6.74 20.50 0.68
C ILE A 354 7.95 19.86 1.39
N ASP A 355 9.11 19.80 0.74
CA ASP A 355 10.32 19.21 1.33
C ASP A 355 10.82 20.02 2.54
N GLY A 356 10.82 21.36 2.45
CA GLY A 356 11.17 22.25 3.53
C GLY A 356 10.21 22.17 4.71
N ASP A 357 8.89 22.12 4.45
CA ASP A 357 7.87 22.00 5.48
C ASP A 357 7.99 20.68 6.24
N ILE A 358 8.24 19.57 5.53
CA ILE A 358 8.50 18.26 6.14
C ILE A 358 9.77 18.29 6.99
N ALA A 359 10.87 18.83 6.47
CA ALA A 359 12.13 18.90 7.19
C ALA A 359 12.01 19.77 8.46
N ALA A 360 11.28 20.89 8.37
CA ALA A 360 11.02 21.76 9.51
C ALA A 360 10.18 21.06 10.60
N PHE A 361 9.18 20.27 10.19
CA PHE A 361 8.38 19.46 11.10
C PHE A 361 9.23 18.35 11.75
N GLU A 362 10.01 17.61 10.98
CA GLU A 362 10.87 16.53 11.49
C GLU A 362 11.91 17.04 12.51
N ALA A 363 12.36 18.30 12.35
CA ALA A 363 13.28 18.93 13.30
C ALA A 363 12.64 19.30 14.64
N ASP A 364 11.34 19.57 14.69
CA ASP A 364 10.60 19.97 15.90
C ASP A 364 9.15 19.50 15.88
N PRO A 365 8.90 18.16 15.94
CA PRO A 365 7.55 17.60 15.78
C PRO A 365 6.64 17.79 17.02
N GLU A 366 7.21 18.22 18.14
CA GLU A 366 6.43 18.50 19.35
C GLU A 366 5.69 19.84 19.27
N HIS A 367 6.28 20.85 18.58
CA HIS A 367 5.77 22.21 18.58
C HIS A 367 5.29 22.71 17.21
N ARG A 368 5.47 21.93 16.15
CA ARG A 368 4.97 22.25 14.82
C ARG A 368 3.75 21.44 14.46
N ALA A 369 2.84 22.05 13.72
CA ALA A 369 1.71 21.35 13.11
C ALA A 369 2.22 20.37 12.03
N MET A 370 1.50 19.28 11.83
CA MET A 370 1.79 18.32 10.76
C MET A 370 1.73 19.03 9.38
N PRO A 371 2.70 18.79 8.49
CA PRO A 371 2.80 19.54 7.23
C PRO A 371 1.84 19.05 6.14
N THR A 372 1.26 17.84 6.30
CA THR A 372 0.38 17.23 5.32
C THR A 372 -0.72 16.43 5.97
N TYR A 373 -1.92 16.58 5.42
CA TYR A 373 -3.11 15.83 5.81
C TYR A 373 -3.79 15.23 4.59
N PHE A 374 -4.39 14.06 4.79
CA PHE A 374 -5.26 13.40 3.83
C PHE A 374 -6.61 13.11 4.50
N ILE A 375 -7.70 13.63 3.95
CA ILE A 375 -9.06 13.39 4.44
C ILE A 375 -9.84 12.62 3.39
N THR A 376 -10.58 11.60 3.82
CA THR A 376 -11.33 10.72 2.95
C THR A 376 -12.66 10.31 3.59
N PHE A 377 -13.64 9.98 2.76
CA PHE A 377 -15.03 9.75 3.14
C PHE A 377 -15.51 8.37 2.65
N PRO A 378 -15.02 7.24 3.24
CA PRO A 378 -15.28 5.90 2.74
C PRO A 378 -16.77 5.57 2.64
N SER A 379 -17.54 5.93 3.67
CA SER A 379 -18.99 5.68 3.73
C SER A 379 -19.80 6.42 2.65
N VAL A 380 -19.29 7.54 2.14
CA VAL A 380 -19.95 8.33 1.07
C VAL A 380 -19.60 7.77 -0.31
N LYS A 381 -18.45 7.09 -0.42
CA LYS A 381 -17.99 6.46 -1.67
C LYS A 381 -18.65 5.09 -1.94
N ASP A 382 -19.05 4.38 -0.88
CA ASP A 382 -19.62 3.04 -0.99
C ASP A 382 -21.15 3.08 -1.12
N PRO A 383 -21.71 2.78 -2.29
CA PRO A 383 -23.16 2.80 -2.49
C PRO A 383 -23.92 1.75 -1.65
N SER A 384 -23.20 0.74 -1.11
CA SER A 384 -23.81 -0.25 -0.22
C SER A 384 -23.84 0.17 1.25
N TRP A 385 -23.20 1.30 1.59
CA TRP A 385 -22.97 1.70 2.99
C TRP A 385 -24.28 1.88 3.77
N GLU A 386 -25.21 2.67 3.26
CA GLU A 386 -26.46 2.97 3.96
C GLU A 386 -27.30 1.70 4.26
N SER A 387 -27.22 0.67 3.39
CA SER A 387 -27.87 -0.61 3.64
C SER A 387 -27.21 -1.44 4.73
N ARG A 388 -25.88 -1.28 4.93
CA ARG A 388 -25.09 -2.00 5.94
C ARG A 388 -25.05 -1.26 7.28
N TYR A 389 -25.01 0.08 7.24
CA TYR A 389 -24.86 0.96 8.40
C TYR A 389 -25.80 2.17 8.31
N PRO A 390 -27.15 1.95 8.38
CA PRO A 390 -28.13 3.02 8.17
C PRO A 390 -27.95 4.16 9.18
N GLY A 391 -28.00 5.40 8.68
CA GLY A 391 -27.88 6.61 9.47
C GLY A 391 -26.51 6.81 10.12
N ARG A 392 -25.43 6.29 9.55
CA ARG A 392 -24.05 6.42 10.04
C ARG A 392 -23.11 6.83 8.93
N THR A 393 -22.09 7.58 9.30
CA THR A 393 -21.03 8.01 8.39
C THR A 393 -19.67 7.76 9.02
N THR A 394 -18.68 7.40 8.20
CA THR A 394 -17.28 7.29 8.58
C THR A 394 -16.42 8.23 7.75
N ILE A 395 -15.44 8.81 8.41
CA ILE A 395 -14.42 9.70 7.82
C ILE A 395 -13.08 9.26 8.37
N ASP A 396 -12.05 9.27 7.53
CA ASP A 396 -10.68 9.05 7.96
C ASP A 396 -9.84 10.29 7.65
N ILE A 397 -8.97 10.66 8.57
CA ILE A 397 -7.94 11.67 8.34
C ILE A 397 -6.58 11.12 8.75
N ALA A 398 -5.64 11.11 7.80
CA ALA A 398 -4.24 10.83 8.05
C ALA A 398 -3.43 12.12 8.14
N GLY A 399 -2.50 12.19 9.07
CA GLY A 399 -1.53 13.28 9.19
C GLY A 399 -0.11 12.74 9.20
N LEU A 400 0.79 13.36 8.41
CA LEU A 400 2.21 13.00 8.42
C LEU A 400 2.79 13.29 9.81
N THR A 401 3.42 12.28 10.41
CA THR A 401 4.00 12.39 11.76
C THR A 401 5.46 11.96 11.79
N SER A 402 6.14 12.17 12.92
CA SER A 402 7.52 11.73 13.13
C SER A 402 7.57 10.51 14.06
N TRP A 403 8.40 9.52 13.71
CA TRP A 403 8.67 8.38 14.60
C TRP A 403 9.22 8.80 15.94
N SER A 404 10.00 9.90 16.02
CA SER A 404 10.60 10.40 17.27
C SER A 404 9.58 10.67 18.38
N LEU A 405 8.33 11.02 18.03
CA LEU A 405 7.23 11.19 19.00
C LEU A 405 6.79 9.87 19.64
N PHE A 406 7.01 8.74 18.98
CA PHE A 406 6.52 7.43 19.40
C PHE A 406 7.63 6.49 19.87
N GLU A 407 8.88 6.76 19.55
CA GLU A 407 10.04 5.96 19.92
C GLU A 407 10.13 5.70 21.43
N PRO A 408 9.85 6.69 22.34
CA PRO A 408 9.86 6.45 23.77
C PRO A 408 8.88 5.38 24.26
N TYR A 409 7.87 5.06 23.44
CA TYR A 409 6.83 4.08 23.76
C TYR A 409 6.96 2.77 22.98
N ALA A 410 8.02 2.59 22.18
CA ALA A 410 8.17 1.46 21.26
C ALA A 410 8.14 0.11 21.97
N ASP A 411 8.80 0.00 23.12
CA ASP A 411 8.90 -1.21 23.93
C ASP A 411 7.72 -1.42 24.88
N SER A 412 6.74 -0.51 24.88
CA SER A 412 5.57 -0.62 25.75
C SER A 412 4.56 -1.65 25.24
N ALA A 413 3.91 -2.36 26.17
CA ALA A 413 2.91 -3.37 25.81
C ALA A 413 1.69 -2.73 25.12
N TRP A 414 1.11 -3.44 24.16
CA TRP A 414 -0.13 -3.07 23.49
C TRP A 414 -1.23 -2.71 24.50
N MET A 415 -1.90 -1.58 24.29
CA MET A 415 -2.95 -1.01 25.17
C MET A 415 -2.50 -0.67 26.61
N ARG A 416 -1.19 -0.62 26.91
CA ARG A 416 -0.64 -0.28 28.23
C ARG A 416 0.56 0.65 28.12
N ARG A 417 0.41 1.78 27.40
CA ARG A 417 1.52 2.67 27.06
C ARG A 417 1.70 3.87 28.00
N GLY A 418 0.78 4.05 28.96
CA GLY A 418 0.86 5.07 30.01
C GLY A 418 0.23 6.42 29.65
N ALA A 419 0.14 7.30 30.66
CA ALA A 419 -0.61 8.57 30.57
C ALA A 419 0.03 9.57 29.58
N ASP A 420 1.36 9.55 29.42
CA ASP A 420 2.05 10.44 28.50
C ASP A 420 1.72 10.12 27.04
N TYR A 421 1.64 8.85 26.72
CA TYR A 421 1.19 8.39 25.42
C TYR A 421 -0.26 8.80 25.13
N GLU A 422 -1.16 8.68 26.12
CA GLU A 422 -2.55 9.10 25.94
C GLU A 422 -2.66 10.62 25.77
N ARG A 423 -1.82 11.42 26.46
CA ARG A 423 -1.76 12.89 26.21
C ARG A 423 -1.28 13.22 24.80
N LEU A 424 -0.26 12.50 24.30
CA LEU A 424 0.19 12.63 22.90
C LEU A 424 -0.95 12.31 21.93
N LYS A 425 -1.66 11.19 22.13
CA LYS A 425 -2.80 10.81 21.29
C LYS A 425 -3.88 11.88 21.28
N ASN A 426 -4.25 12.42 22.46
CA ASN A 426 -5.29 13.45 22.57
C ASN A 426 -4.88 14.71 21.80
N ARG A 427 -3.64 15.19 21.96
CA ARG A 427 -3.12 16.34 21.21
C ARG A 427 -3.23 16.14 19.69
N LEU A 428 -2.78 14.98 19.20
CA LEU A 428 -2.83 14.67 17.78
C LEU A 428 -4.28 14.51 17.28
N THR A 429 -5.17 13.96 18.10
CA THR A 429 -6.61 13.87 17.78
C THR A 429 -7.24 15.25 17.63
N GLU A 430 -6.96 16.16 18.55
CA GLU A 430 -7.45 17.55 18.49
C GLU A 430 -6.94 18.28 17.25
N GLU A 431 -5.66 18.11 16.89
CA GLU A 431 -5.07 18.69 15.69
C GLU A 431 -5.76 18.18 14.42
N LEU A 432 -5.96 16.84 14.31
CA LEU A 432 -6.62 16.22 13.17
C LEU A 432 -8.08 16.63 13.05
N LEU A 433 -8.83 16.68 14.17
CA LEU A 433 -10.21 17.19 14.19
C LEU A 433 -10.28 18.65 13.74
N GLY A 434 -9.33 19.48 14.16
CA GLY A 434 -9.23 20.86 13.72
C GLY A 434 -9.12 20.98 12.19
N GLN A 435 -8.36 20.09 11.54
CA GLN A 435 -8.29 20.04 10.07
C GLN A 435 -9.60 19.54 9.44
N VAL A 436 -10.26 18.54 10.03
CA VAL A 436 -11.58 18.11 9.54
C VAL A 436 -12.59 19.26 9.60
N PHE A 437 -12.63 20.02 10.69
CA PHE A 437 -13.56 21.15 10.83
C PHE A 437 -13.19 22.34 9.92
N ARG A 438 -11.90 22.51 9.59
CA ARG A 438 -11.48 23.51 8.58
C ARG A 438 -12.09 23.24 7.20
N PHE A 439 -12.10 21.96 6.77
CA PHE A 439 -12.60 21.56 5.45
C PHE A 439 -14.09 21.20 5.45
N CYS A 440 -14.60 20.74 6.58
CA CYS A 440 -15.98 20.30 6.77
C CYS A 440 -16.57 20.92 8.06
N PRO A 441 -16.78 22.26 8.11
CA PRO A 441 -17.21 22.97 9.33
C PRO A 441 -18.58 22.51 9.84
N GLN A 442 -19.43 21.95 8.96
CA GLN A 442 -20.73 21.39 9.32
C GLN A 442 -20.64 20.18 10.27
N LEU A 443 -19.46 19.58 10.44
CA LEU A 443 -19.23 18.42 11.30
C LEU A 443 -18.93 18.80 12.76
N GLU A 444 -18.65 20.07 13.04
CA GLU A 444 -18.37 20.52 14.40
C GLU A 444 -19.56 20.25 15.32
N GLY A 445 -19.27 19.60 16.45
CA GLY A 445 -20.28 19.19 17.42
C GLY A 445 -21.11 17.95 17.05
N ARG A 446 -20.80 17.26 15.92
CA ARG A 446 -21.52 16.05 15.46
C ARG A 446 -20.71 14.76 15.58
N ILE A 447 -19.47 14.83 16.04
CA ILE A 447 -18.60 13.66 16.17
C ILE A 447 -19.13 12.77 17.30
N ASP A 448 -19.44 11.52 17.00
CA ASP A 448 -19.91 10.50 17.95
C ASP A 448 -18.77 9.64 18.49
N HIS A 449 -17.82 9.26 17.63
CA HIS A 449 -16.71 8.38 17.98
C HIS A 449 -15.43 8.75 17.25
N THR A 450 -14.30 8.60 17.94
CA THR A 450 -12.97 8.74 17.33
C THR A 450 -12.04 7.63 17.82
N GLU A 451 -11.18 7.13 16.92
CA GLU A 451 -10.10 6.20 17.26
C GLU A 451 -8.83 6.56 16.49
N LEU A 452 -7.77 6.92 17.22
CA LEU A 452 -6.47 7.27 16.61
C LEU A 452 -5.56 6.04 16.51
N ALA A 453 -5.26 5.61 15.29
CA ALA A 453 -4.16 4.71 14.98
C ALA A 453 -2.86 5.50 14.91
N THR A 454 -1.79 4.93 15.49
CA THR A 454 -0.47 5.55 15.56
C THR A 454 0.58 4.66 14.88
N PRO A 455 1.81 5.13 14.63
CA PRO A 455 2.90 4.30 14.15
C PRO A 455 3.09 2.99 14.93
N LEU A 456 2.83 3.00 16.24
CA LEU A 456 2.89 1.80 17.07
C LEU A 456 1.73 0.81 16.80
N SER A 457 0.62 1.27 16.23
CA SER A 457 -0.44 0.38 15.73
C SER A 457 0.02 -0.35 14.48
N PHE A 458 0.70 0.33 13.55
CA PHE A 458 1.27 -0.29 12.35
C PHE A 458 2.36 -1.31 12.69
N ASN A 459 3.24 -1.01 13.67
CA ASN A 459 4.20 -1.98 14.19
C ASN A 459 3.51 -3.24 14.69
N HIS A 460 2.46 -3.08 15.50
CA HIS A 460 1.75 -4.20 16.10
C HIS A 460 0.99 -5.03 15.06
N PHE A 461 0.19 -4.38 14.22
CA PHE A 461 -0.71 -5.06 13.29
C PHE A 461 -0.04 -5.50 11.99
N LEU A 462 0.90 -4.73 11.46
CA LEU A 462 1.53 -5.04 10.16
C LEU A 462 2.98 -5.54 10.30
N GLY A 463 3.51 -5.66 11.53
CA GLY A 463 4.88 -6.09 11.75
C GLY A 463 5.92 -5.12 11.20
N ARG A 464 5.58 -3.83 11.07
CA ARG A 464 6.45 -2.79 10.52
C ARG A 464 7.54 -2.37 11.50
N GLU A 465 8.65 -1.85 10.98
CA GLU A 465 9.65 -1.17 11.78
C GLU A 465 9.39 0.34 11.77
N LYS A 466 9.48 0.99 12.94
CA LYS A 466 9.29 2.45 13.10
C LYS A 466 7.95 2.98 12.56
N GLY A 467 6.93 2.13 12.51
CA GLY A 467 5.59 2.50 12.07
C GLY A 467 5.50 2.98 10.63
N ASP A 468 6.39 2.50 9.77
CA ASP A 468 6.36 2.86 8.35
C ASP A 468 4.99 2.57 7.73
N PHE A 469 4.51 3.50 6.90
CA PHE A 469 3.17 3.38 6.33
C PHE A 469 3.17 2.52 5.06
N MET A 470 4.23 2.65 4.24
CA MET A 470 4.35 1.97 2.93
C MET A 470 5.56 1.04 2.86
N SER A 471 6.02 0.46 4.01
CA SER A 471 7.18 -0.41 4.07
C SER A 471 8.47 0.30 3.63
N LEU A 472 9.29 -0.36 2.84
CA LEU A 472 10.57 0.15 2.35
C LEU A 472 10.38 1.45 1.56
N ALA A 473 11.17 2.49 1.86
CA ALA A 473 11.11 3.78 1.21
C ALA A 473 11.34 3.67 -0.32
N HIS A 474 10.51 4.35 -1.11
CA HIS A 474 10.55 4.31 -2.58
C HIS A 474 11.55 5.30 -3.16
N THR A 475 12.80 5.22 -2.69
CA THR A 475 13.92 6.06 -3.13
C THR A 475 14.52 5.55 -4.45
N PRO A 476 15.33 6.39 -5.15
CA PRO A 476 16.15 5.93 -6.27
C PRO A 476 17.03 4.71 -5.91
N GLN A 477 17.61 4.72 -4.69
CA GLN A 477 18.46 3.63 -4.19
C GLN A 477 17.71 2.30 -4.11
N ARG A 478 16.43 2.30 -3.67
CA ARG A 478 15.60 1.09 -3.65
C ARG A 478 15.44 0.48 -5.04
N PHE A 479 15.10 1.31 -6.04
CA PHE A 479 14.93 0.83 -7.41
C PHE A 479 16.25 0.35 -8.03
N ALA A 480 17.40 0.77 -7.47
CA ALA A 480 18.72 0.30 -7.83
C ALA A 480 19.08 -1.09 -7.30
N LEU A 481 18.37 -1.60 -6.29
CA LEU A 481 18.67 -2.90 -5.71
C LEU A 481 18.35 -4.04 -6.68
N ARG A 482 19.37 -4.65 -7.28
CA ARG A 482 19.21 -5.77 -8.22
C ARG A 482 18.71 -7.02 -7.52
N ASP A 483 19.16 -7.26 -6.28
CA ASP A 483 18.81 -8.44 -5.48
C ASP A 483 17.40 -8.36 -4.84
N LEU A 484 16.69 -7.24 -5.01
CA LEU A 484 15.32 -7.07 -4.51
C LEU A 484 14.32 -7.42 -5.62
N GLY A 485 13.96 -8.68 -5.72
CA GLY A 485 12.98 -9.24 -6.66
C GLY A 485 12.18 -10.35 -6.00
N ALA A 486 11.45 -11.14 -6.79
CA ALA A 486 10.73 -12.30 -6.26
C ALA A 486 11.69 -13.38 -5.78
N HIS A 487 12.75 -13.67 -6.53
CA HIS A 487 13.73 -14.68 -6.12
C HIS A 487 14.61 -14.19 -4.98
N THR A 488 14.85 -15.06 -4.00
CA THR A 488 15.86 -14.88 -2.97
C THR A 488 17.09 -15.74 -3.28
N HIS A 489 18.14 -15.57 -2.48
CA HIS A 489 19.32 -16.46 -2.56
C HIS A 489 19.09 -17.84 -1.91
N VAL A 490 17.90 -18.07 -1.32
CA VAL A 490 17.49 -19.36 -0.76
C VAL A 490 16.61 -20.08 -1.79
N PRO A 491 17.06 -21.21 -2.37
CA PRO A 491 16.25 -21.95 -3.31
C PRO A 491 14.92 -22.39 -2.69
N GLY A 492 13.81 -22.25 -3.42
CA GLY A 492 12.47 -22.54 -2.92
C GLY A 492 11.86 -21.48 -2.00
N LEU A 493 12.55 -20.34 -1.77
CA LEU A 493 11.99 -19.18 -1.06
C LEU A 493 11.85 -17.98 -1.99
N LEU A 494 10.63 -17.48 -2.14
CA LEU A 494 10.30 -16.26 -2.89
C LEU A 494 9.80 -15.15 -1.97
N LEU A 495 9.93 -13.90 -2.42
CA LEU A 495 9.29 -12.72 -1.85
C LEU A 495 8.10 -12.29 -2.69
N THR A 496 7.09 -11.69 -2.07
CA THR A 496 5.94 -11.08 -2.74
C THR A 496 5.55 -9.75 -2.08
N GLY A 497 4.52 -9.09 -2.63
CA GLY A 497 3.97 -7.87 -2.08
C GLY A 497 4.71 -6.60 -2.49
N GLN A 498 4.47 -5.51 -1.77
CA GLN A 498 4.92 -4.18 -2.17
C GLN A 498 6.45 -4.00 -2.19
N ASP A 499 7.21 -4.77 -1.41
CA ASP A 499 8.67 -4.67 -1.41
C ASP A 499 9.27 -5.16 -2.74
N VAL A 500 8.61 -6.12 -3.39
CA VAL A 500 9.03 -6.65 -4.70
C VAL A 500 8.71 -5.68 -5.84
N ALA A 501 7.57 -4.99 -5.79
CA ALA A 501 7.14 -4.08 -6.86
C ALA A 501 7.14 -2.60 -6.43
N SER A 502 6.06 -2.12 -5.83
CA SER A 502 5.90 -0.71 -5.45
C SER A 502 4.89 -0.52 -4.32
N ALA A 503 4.71 0.73 -3.84
CA ALA A 503 3.82 1.09 -2.75
C ALA A 503 2.35 0.81 -3.03
N GLY A 504 1.61 0.66 -1.93
CA GLY A 504 0.16 0.61 -1.90
C GLY A 504 -0.44 -0.71 -2.39
N VAL A 505 -1.76 -0.74 -2.46
CA VAL A 505 -2.51 -1.96 -2.84
C VAL A 505 -2.19 -2.40 -4.27
N SER A 506 -2.15 -1.47 -5.23
CA SER A 506 -1.78 -1.77 -6.62
C SER A 506 -0.37 -2.32 -6.76
N GLY A 507 0.58 -1.74 -6.01
CA GLY A 507 1.96 -2.21 -5.98
C GLY A 507 2.09 -3.59 -5.35
N ALA A 508 1.39 -3.84 -4.24
CA ALA A 508 1.37 -5.15 -3.59
C ALA A 508 0.80 -6.25 -4.50
N ILE A 509 -0.30 -5.95 -5.22
CA ILE A 509 -0.90 -6.84 -6.22
C ILE A 509 0.08 -7.14 -7.35
N MET A 510 0.76 -6.12 -7.89
CA MET A 510 1.79 -6.33 -8.92
C MET A 510 2.96 -7.17 -8.40
N GLY A 511 3.38 -6.97 -7.14
CA GLY A 511 4.35 -7.85 -6.47
C GLY A 511 3.85 -9.29 -6.37
N GLY A 512 2.54 -9.47 -6.15
CA GLY A 512 1.88 -10.78 -6.17
C GLY A 512 1.94 -11.46 -7.53
N VAL A 513 1.70 -10.71 -8.61
CA VAL A 513 1.84 -11.20 -10.00
C VAL A 513 3.29 -11.54 -10.33
N VAL A 514 4.24 -10.69 -9.92
CA VAL A 514 5.68 -10.93 -10.12
C VAL A 514 6.11 -12.24 -9.42
N ALA A 515 5.67 -12.45 -8.17
CA ALA A 515 5.98 -13.68 -7.44
C ALA A 515 5.28 -14.91 -8.05
N ALA A 516 4.05 -14.78 -8.53
CA ALA A 516 3.34 -15.85 -9.23
C ALA A 516 4.05 -16.21 -10.53
N SER A 517 4.53 -15.21 -11.29
CA SER A 517 5.31 -15.43 -12.52
C SER A 517 6.61 -16.19 -12.23
N ALA A 518 7.32 -15.80 -11.16
CA ALA A 518 8.52 -16.51 -10.71
C ALA A 518 8.23 -17.95 -10.31
N ALA A 519 7.15 -18.17 -9.53
CA ALA A 519 6.75 -19.50 -9.06
C ALA A 519 6.28 -20.44 -10.17
N LEU A 520 5.62 -19.90 -11.21
CA LEU A 520 5.10 -20.64 -12.35
C LEU A 520 6.10 -20.74 -13.51
N GLU A 521 7.25 -20.07 -13.40
CA GLU A 521 8.30 -19.97 -14.43
C GLU A 521 7.76 -19.47 -15.80
N ARG A 522 6.77 -18.56 -15.77
CA ARG A 522 6.14 -17.94 -16.95
C ARG A 522 5.49 -16.61 -16.61
N ASP A 523 5.18 -15.78 -17.62
CA ASP A 523 4.41 -14.55 -17.38
C ASP A 523 2.97 -14.87 -16.95
N ALA A 524 2.67 -14.71 -15.66
CA ALA A 524 1.34 -14.95 -15.12
C ALA A 524 0.27 -13.99 -15.66
N LEU A 525 0.65 -12.85 -16.26
CA LEU A 525 -0.28 -11.94 -16.93
C LEU A 525 -0.89 -12.54 -18.21
N GLU A 526 -0.25 -13.55 -18.81
CA GLU A 526 -0.80 -14.25 -19.97
C GLU A 526 -2.12 -14.95 -19.64
N ASP A 527 -2.29 -15.41 -18.40
CA ASP A 527 -3.55 -16.03 -17.93
C ASP A 527 -4.74 -15.07 -18.00
N LEU A 528 -4.49 -13.75 -17.96
CA LEU A 528 -5.52 -12.71 -18.02
C LEU A 528 -6.03 -12.42 -19.44
N VAL A 529 -5.34 -12.93 -20.46
CA VAL A 529 -5.67 -12.67 -21.87
C VAL A 529 -6.46 -13.84 -22.46
N THR A 530 -6.26 -15.05 -21.91
CA THR A 530 -6.81 -16.31 -22.43
C THR A 530 -8.07 -16.80 -21.70
N GLY A 531 -8.42 -16.20 -20.57
CA GLY A 531 -9.65 -16.46 -19.80
C GLY A 531 -10.68 -15.37 -20.03
#